data_ac55acb02b3471f2ac048c328a7daba9
#
_entry.id   ac55acb02b3471f2ac048c328a7daba9
#
_cell.length_a   1.000
_cell.length_b   1.000
_cell.length_c   1.000
_cell.angle_alpha   90.00
_cell.angle_beta   90.00
_cell.angle_gamma   90.00
#
_symmetry.space_group_name_H-M   'P 1'
#
loop_
_entity.id
_entity.type
_entity.pdbx_description
1 polymer ?
#
loop_
_entity_poly.entity_id
_entity_poly.type
_entity_poly.pdbx_seq_one_letter_code
_entity_poly.pdbx_strand_id
1 'polypeptide(L)'
;MGKLELLSPAGDAEQLKMSVLYGADAVYLAGTDFGMRSFAGNFSPEALPKAVAFAHEHEVKVHVTVNTMPRNDEVARLPEYLERLDDAGVDALILADLGAFTLAGRYAPHCQRHISTQQSVANYECAQAWYDLGASRVVLAREVSLEEIRTIREKTSPELELETFGHGAMCVSYSGRCLLSNYMTGRDSNRGACAQPCRYQYTLMEEKRPGEFFPVFEDERGTYILNSRDMCMIDHLGDLMDAGVDCLKIEGRAKSAYYAAIVAGAYRHVLDDVAAGRPVDPVWRDEVEHVSHRHYSTGFFYGQPGQYYENSRYIRDWQICAVVNKCESDGLAALSLRNKFRAGDRVEIVGPDLKPFEMTVPLMEDMDGRPLEEPKTPQMEFKMRLPQPVPPWSFVRHAVDLSGK
;
A
#
# COMPACT_ATOMS: atom_id res chain seq x y z
N MET A 1 23.78 2.33 10.87
CA MET A 1 22.71 2.66 9.93
C MET A 1 21.45 2.94 10.73
N GLY A 2 20.68 4.01 10.42
CA GLY A 2 19.39 4.24 11.02
C GLY A 2 18.40 3.13 10.64
N LYS A 3 17.37 2.88 11.47
CA LYS A 3 16.29 1.96 11.13
C LYS A 3 15.41 2.61 10.06
N LEU A 4 15.21 1.96 8.90
CA LEU A 4 14.27 2.40 7.87
C LEU A 4 12.84 2.13 8.36
N GLU A 5 12.03 3.19 8.51
CA GLU A 5 10.62 3.09 8.93
C GLU A 5 9.78 2.45 7.82
N LEU A 6 8.97 1.44 8.15
CA LEU A 6 8.03 0.81 7.24
C LEU A 6 6.65 1.43 7.37
N LEU A 7 6.22 2.22 6.38
CA LEU A 7 4.92 2.87 6.33
C LEU A 7 3.94 2.09 5.43
N SER A 8 2.94 1.47 6.07
CA SER A 8 2.00 0.56 5.42
C SER A 8 0.62 1.19 5.20
N PRO A 9 -0.14 0.79 4.16
CA PRO A 9 -1.45 1.37 3.89
C PRO A 9 -2.52 0.88 4.86
N ALA A 10 -3.49 1.73 5.18
CA ALA A 10 -4.70 1.40 5.93
C ALA A 10 -5.92 2.06 5.27
N GLY A 11 -6.57 1.35 4.34
CA GLY A 11 -7.75 1.82 3.63
C GLY A 11 -9.04 1.67 4.43
N ASP A 12 -9.09 0.71 5.35
CA ASP A 12 -10.19 0.42 6.25
C ASP A 12 -9.66 -0.23 7.56
N ALA A 13 -10.57 -0.55 8.47
CA ALA A 13 -10.22 -1.09 9.79
C ALA A 13 -9.58 -2.49 9.73
N GLU A 14 -9.96 -3.34 8.77
CA GLU A 14 -9.34 -4.66 8.60
C GLU A 14 -7.92 -4.50 8.06
N GLN A 15 -7.73 -3.65 7.06
CA GLN A 15 -6.42 -3.37 6.50
C GLN A 15 -5.49 -2.70 7.52
N LEU A 16 -6.00 -1.77 8.33
CA LEU A 16 -5.25 -1.19 9.45
C LEU A 16 -4.71 -2.27 10.38
N LYS A 17 -5.60 -3.15 10.85
CA LYS A 17 -5.23 -4.23 11.76
C LYS A 17 -4.16 -5.13 11.15
N MET A 18 -4.32 -5.51 9.88
CA MET A 18 -3.34 -6.33 9.18
C MET A 18 -1.99 -5.65 9.04
N SER A 19 -1.95 -4.38 8.63
CA SER A 19 -0.69 -3.63 8.53
C SER A 19 0.05 -3.56 9.86
N VAL A 20 -0.67 -3.27 10.96
CA VAL A 20 -0.12 -3.20 12.32
C VAL A 20 0.43 -4.55 12.75
N LEU A 21 -0.36 -5.62 12.68
CA LEU A 21 0.02 -6.95 13.17
C LEU A 21 1.13 -7.61 12.35
N TYR A 22 1.27 -7.25 11.08
CA TYR A 22 2.31 -7.77 10.19
C TYR A 22 3.59 -6.89 10.16
N GLY A 23 3.76 -5.96 11.10
CA GLY A 23 5.03 -5.34 11.41
C GLY A 23 5.30 -3.98 10.77
N ALA A 24 4.27 -3.21 10.42
CA ALA A 24 4.44 -1.81 10.08
C ALA A 24 4.93 -1.00 11.29
N ASP A 25 5.87 -0.07 11.08
CA ASP A 25 6.28 0.92 12.09
C ASP A 25 5.31 2.11 12.11
N ALA A 26 4.66 2.38 10.96
CA ALA A 26 3.64 3.40 10.82
C ALA A 26 2.60 2.97 9.78
N VAL A 27 1.37 3.51 9.91
CA VAL A 27 0.30 3.31 8.93
C VAL A 27 -0.17 4.65 8.39
N TYR A 28 -0.56 4.69 7.11
CA TYR A 28 -1.21 5.87 6.56
C TYR A 28 -2.64 5.57 6.11
N LEU A 29 -3.54 6.45 6.51
CA LEU A 29 -4.97 6.32 6.29
C LEU A 29 -5.58 7.67 5.86
N ALA A 30 -6.88 7.70 5.61
CA ALA A 30 -7.62 8.94 5.37
C ALA A 30 -8.92 8.96 6.16
N GLY A 31 -9.33 10.16 6.54
CA GLY A 31 -10.71 10.42 6.91
C GLY A 31 -11.63 10.45 5.68
N THR A 32 -12.90 10.72 5.89
CA THR A 32 -13.91 10.86 4.84
C THR A 32 -13.70 12.10 3.96
N ASP A 33 -13.01 13.11 4.49
CA ASP A 33 -12.72 14.38 3.83
C ASP A 33 -11.24 14.53 3.49
N PHE A 34 -10.93 15.35 2.49
CA PHE A 34 -9.58 15.81 2.10
C PHE A 34 -8.53 14.72 1.78
N GLY A 35 -8.90 13.45 1.77
CA GLY A 35 -8.01 12.35 1.42
C GLY A 35 -8.14 11.91 -0.04
N MET A 36 -7.01 11.61 -0.69
CA MET A 36 -6.99 10.90 -1.97
C MET A 36 -7.50 9.47 -1.80
N ARG A 37 -8.06 8.87 -2.85
CA ARG A 37 -8.71 7.54 -2.82
C ARG A 37 -10.08 7.54 -2.13
N SER A 38 -10.99 8.38 -2.60
CA SER A 38 -12.39 8.45 -2.14
C SER A 38 -13.16 7.11 -2.25
N PHE A 39 -12.64 6.14 -3.01
CA PHE A 39 -13.20 4.78 -3.13
C PHE A 39 -12.59 3.75 -2.15
N ALA A 40 -11.59 4.10 -1.37
CA ALA A 40 -11.18 3.30 -0.22
C ALA A 40 -12.23 3.45 0.90
N GLY A 41 -12.27 2.50 1.83
CA GLY A 41 -13.23 2.52 2.93
C GLY A 41 -13.18 3.81 3.77
N ASN A 42 -11.97 4.38 3.94
CA ASN A 42 -11.68 5.57 4.75
C ASN A 42 -12.27 5.48 6.17
N PHE A 43 -11.88 6.39 7.06
CA PHE A 43 -12.32 6.36 8.46
C PHE A 43 -13.30 7.49 8.74
N SER A 44 -14.47 7.15 9.30
CA SER A 44 -15.40 8.16 9.78
C SER A 44 -14.81 8.93 10.97
N PRO A 45 -15.35 10.11 11.31
CA PRO A 45 -14.91 10.87 12.49
C PRO A 45 -14.95 10.07 13.80
N GLU A 46 -15.88 9.11 13.92
CA GLU A 46 -16.03 8.24 15.11
C GLU A 46 -15.09 7.04 15.06
N ALA A 47 -14.71 6.57 13.87
CA ALA A 47 -13.82 5.44 13.69
C ALA A 47 -12.34 5.83 13.81
N LEU A 48 -11.98 7.05 13.41
CA LEU A 48 -10.60 7.52 13.39
C LEU A 48 -9.92 7.49 14.77
N PRO A 49 -10.49 8.01 15.86
CA PRO A 49 -9.85 7.92 17.18
C PRO A 49 -9.62 6.47 17.65
N LYS A 50 -10.53 5.56 17.30
CA LYS A 50 -10.37 4.13 17.61
C LYS A 50 -9.25 3.49 16.81
N ALA A 51 -9.07 3.89 15.55
CA ALA A 51 -7.98 3.45 14.69
C ALA A 51 -6.63 3.93 15.23
N VAL A 52 -6.54 5.19 15.65
CA VAL A 52 -5.34 5.77 16.28
C VAL A 52 -5.00 5.03 17.57
N ALA A 53 -5.97 4.88 18.47
CA ALA A 53 -5.76 4.18 19.75
C ALA A 53 -5.27 2.73 19.51
N PHE A 54 -5.89 1.99 18.59
CA PHE A 54 -5.47 0.63 18.26
C PHE A 54 -4.01 0.58 17.74
N ALA A 55 -3.63 1.49 16.85
CA ALA A 55 -2.26 1.54 16.33
C ALA A 55 -1.25 1.87 17.45
N HIS A 56 -1.57 2.86 18.29
CA HIS A 56 -0.72 3.28 19.41
C HIS A 56 -0.58 2.19 20.50
N GLU A 57 -1.62 1.38 20.76
CA GLU A 57 -1.53 0.19 21.63
C GLU A 57 -0.46 -0.82 21.16
N HIS A 58 -0.13 -0.79 19.86
CA HIS A 58 0.90 -1.63 19.24
C HIS A 58 2.18 -0.84 18.89
N GLU A 59 2.37 0.36 19.43
CA GLU A 59 3.52 1.23 19.19
C GLU A 59 3.69 1.64 17.71
N VAL A 60 2.60 1.65 16.92
CA VAL A 60 2.57 2.01 15.50
C VAL A 60 2.02 3.42 15.32
N LYS A 61 2.74 4.27 14.60
CA LYS A 61 2.34 5.65 14.30
C LYS A 61 1.21 5.70 13.27
N VAL A 62 0.40 6.76 13.32
CA VAL A 62 -0.70 6.99 12.38
C VAL A 62 -0.49 8.29 11.62
N HIS A 63 -0.37 8.20 10.29
CA HIS A 63 -0.28 9.35 9.39
C HIS A 63 -1.58 9.51 8.62
N VAL A 64 -2.21 10.70 8.68
CA VAL A 64 -3.46 10.96 7.98
C VAL A 64 -3.21 11.76 6.71
N THR A 65 -3.75 11.29 5.58
CA THR A 65 -3.65 12.02 4.31
C THR A 65 -4.68 13.15 4.25
N VAL A 66 -4.19 14.38 4.11
CA VAL A 66 -4.95 15.61 3.84
C VAL A 66 -4.39 16.17 2.52
N ASN A 67 -4.41 15.34 1.49
CA ASN A 67 -3.61 15.55 0.28
C ASN A 67 -4.44 15.74 -1.00
N THR A 68 -5.70 16.09 -0.89
CA THR A 68 -6.45 16.67 -2.01
C THR A 68 -6.03 18.11 -2.25
N MET A 69 -6.35 18.66 -3.41
CA MET A 69 -6.21 20.09 -3.71
C MET A 69 -7.54 20.78 -3.38
N PRO A 70 -7.70 21.40 -2.20
CA PRO A 70 -8.98 21.98 -1.77
C PRO A 70 -9.30 23.22 -2.60
N ARG A 71 -10.57 23.43 -2.90
CA ARG A 71 -11.08 24.66 -3.51
C ARG A 71 -11.55 25.64 -2.44
N ASN A 72 -11.81 26.89 -2.81
CA ASN A 72 -12.16 27.95 -1.86
C ASN A 72 -13.37 27.63 -0.98
N ASP A 73 -14.36 26.89 -1.48
CA ASP A 73 -15.52 26.43 -0.73
C ASP A 73 -15.19 25.32 0.28
N GLU A 74 -14.11 24.58 0.06
CA GLU A 74 -13.63 23.51 0.94
C GLU A 74 -12.66 24.04 2.01
N VAL A 75 -11.86 25.07 1.71
CA VAL A 75 -10.84 25.64 2.62
C VAL A 75 -11.46 26.09 3.95
N ALA A 76 -12.70 26.58 3.94
CA ALA A 76 -13.38 27.02 5.16
C ALA A 76 -13.64 25.88 6.18
N ARG A 77 -13.64 24.61 5.72
CA ARG A 77 -13.86 23.42 6.57
C ARG A 77 -12.55 22.80 7.09
N LEU A 78 -11.40 23.21 6.52
CA LEU A 78 -10.10 22.66 6.93
C LEU A 78 -9.76 22.89 8.40
N PRO A 79 -9.95 24.10 8.99
CA PRO A 79 -9.59 24.33 10.39
C PRO A 79 -10.22 23.31 11.34
N GLU A 80 -11.52 23.15 11.31
CA GLU A 80 -12.26 22.21 12.17
C GLU A 80 -11.82 20.74 11.93
N TYR A 81 -11.54 20.39 10.67
CA TYR A 81 -11.06 19.06 10.33
C TYR A 81 -9.67 18.78 10.90
N LEU A 82 -8.76 19.76 10.81
CA LEU A 82 -7.40 19.66 11.33
C LEU A 82 -7.37 19.57 12.86
N GLU A 83 -8.18 20.39 13.55
CA GLU A 83 -8.35 20.31 15.01
C GLU A 83 -8.81 18.92 15.45
N ARG A 84 -9.78 18.33 14.76
CA ARG A 84 -10.24 16.96 15.05
C ARG A 84 -9.16 15.89 14.87
N LEU A 85 -8.27 16.06 13.89
CA LEU A 85 -7.13 15.15 13.70
C LEU A 85 -6.10 15.29 14.82
N ASP A 86 -5.81 16.51 15.24
CA ASP A 86 -4.91 16.81 16.36
C ASP A 86 -5.46 16.25 17.67
N ASP A 87 -6.74 16.50 17.97
CA ASP A 87 -7.45 15.96 19.14
C ASP A 87 -7.51 14.43 19.16
N ALA A 88 -7.56 13.79 18.00
CA ALA A 88 -7.52 12.33 17.86
C ALA A 88 -6.13 11.72 18.12
N GLY A 89 -5.10 12.55 18.29
CA GLY A 89 -3.73 12.10 18.54
C GLY A 89 -3.02 11.56 17.30
N VAL A 90 -3.35 12.07 16.10
CA VAL A 90 -2.67 11.70 14.85
C VAL A 90 -1.21 12.16 14.90
N ASP A 91 -0.26 11.28 14.53
CA ASP A 91 1.17 11.59 14.61
C ASP A 91 1.62 12.54 13.48
N ALA A 92 1.08 12.37 12.27
CA ALA A 92 1.47 13.20 11.13
C ALA A 92 0.35 13.42 10.12
N LEU A 93 0.41 14.55 9.43
CA LEU A 93 -0.48 14.92 8.32
C LEU A 93 0.30 14.89 7.01
N ILE A 94 -0.17 14.14 6.02
CA ILE A 94 0.42 14.09 4.67
C ILE A 94 -0.32 15.09 3.78
N LEU A 95 0.34 16.19 3.44
CA LEU A 95 -0.23 17.41 2.84
C LEU A 95 0.27 17.65 1.42
N ALA A 96 -0.60 18.12 0.53
CA ALA A 96 -0.27 18.40 -0.87
C ALA A 96 -0.52 19.86 -1.28
N ASP A 97 -1.18 20.64 -0.46
CA ASP A 97 -1.51 22.04 -0.73
C ASP A 97 -0.82 22.96 0.28
N LEU A 98 -0.20 24.04 -0.19
CA LEU A 98 0.52 24.98 0.66
C LEU A 98 -0.40 25.71 1.65
N GLY A 99 -1.65 26.00 1.26
CA GLY A 99 -2.66 26.58 2.14
C GLY A 99 -3.04 25.62 3.26
N ALA A 100 -3.32 24.35 2.91
CA ALA A 100 -3.59 23.29 3.89
C ALA A 100 -2.40 23.06 4.82
N PHE A 101 -1.17 23.09 4.30
CA PHE A 101 0.06 22.99 5.07
C PHE A 101 0.20 24.13 6.11
N THR A 102 -0.11 25.36 5.68
CA THR A 102 -0.06 26.53 6.56
C THR A 102 -1.14 26.47 7.65
N LEU A 103 -2.34 26.04 7.28
CA LEU A 103 -3.45 25.86 8.25
C LEU A 103 -3.13 24.72 9.23
N ALA A 104 -2.54 23.62 8.78
CA ALA A 104 -2.13 22.51 9.65
C ALA A 104 -1.19 22.98 10.78
N GLY A 105 -0.23 23.87 10.48
CA GLY A 105 0.65 24.43 11.50
C GLY A 105 -0.05 25.30 12.56
N ARG A 106 -1.29 25.75 12.28
CA ARG A 106 -2.09 26.57 13.22
C ARG A 106 -3.12 25.75 13.99
N TYR A 107 -3.76 24.79 13.31
CA TYR A 107 -4.94 24.07 13.82
C TYR A 107 -4.65 22.60 14.20
N ALA A 108 -3.46 22.09 13.87
CA ALA A 108 -2.97 20.78 14.29
C ALA A 108 -1.49 20.87 14.71
N PRO A 109 -1.17 21.66 15.76
CA PRO A 109 0.22 21.97 16.11
C PRO A 109 1.00 20.77 16.67
N HIS A 110 0.32 19.72 17.16
CA HIS A 110 0.97 18.50 17.66
C HIS A 110 1.24 17.47 16.57
N CYS A 111 0.58 17.59 15.39
CA CYS A 111 0.83 16.71 14.26
C CYS A 111 2.07 17.16 13.48
N GLN A 112 2.94 16.21 13.14
CA GLN A 112 4.01 16.46 12.16
C GLN A 112 3.42 16.77 10.78
N ARG A 113 4.14 17.57 9.97
CA ARG A 113 3.70 17.94 8.63
C ARG A 113 4.61 17.28 7.59
N HIS A 114 4.06 16.31 6.88
CA HIS A 114 4.74 15.57 5.82
C HIS A 114 4.26 16.07 4.45
N ILE A 115 5.19 16.29 3.53
CA ILE A 115 4.86 16.74 2.17
C ILE A 115 4.55 15.53 1.29
N SER A 116 3.35 15.51 0.71
CA SER A 116 2.91 14.44 -0.18
C SER A 116 3.74 14.37 -1.47
N THR A 117 3.93 13.17 -2.00
CA THR A 117 4.51 12.93 -3.33
C THR A 117 3.82 13.72 -4.45
N GLN A 118 2.58 14.16 -4.24
CA GLN A 118 1.83 15.00 -5.19
C GLN A 118 2.44 16.38 -5.40
N GLN A 119 3.33 16.83 -4.50
CA GLN A 119 4.14 18.03 -4.70
C GLN A 119 5.32 17.80 -5.65
N SER A 120 5.54 16.55 -6.07
CA SER A 120 6.59 16.19 -7.03
C SER A 120 7.98 16.70 -6.62
N VAL A 121 8.33 16.51 -5.34
CA VAL A 121 9.66 16.91 -4.82
C VAL A 121 10.71 15.99 -5.45
N ALA A 122 11.53 16.56 -6.35
CA ALA A 122 12.52 15.84 -7.14
C ALA A 122 13.94 16.44 -7.08
N ASN A 123 14.17 17.42 -6.21
CA ASN A 123 15.48 18.05 -6.04
C ASN A 123 15.66 18.60 -4.63
N TYR A 124 16.92 18.80 -4.23
CA TYR A 124 17.28 19.22 -2.89
C TYR A 124 16.82 20.64 -2.52
N GLU A 125 16.76 21.58 -3.47
CA GLU A 125 16.27 22.94 -3.19
C GLU A 125 14.78 22.92 -2.81
N CYS A 126 13.98 22.15 -3.52
CA CYS A 126 12.56 21.99 -3.20
C CYS A 126 12.36 21.28 -1.85
N ALA A 127 13.14 20.24 -1.58
CA ALA A 127 13.09 19.51 -0.32
C ALA A 127 13.47 20.41 0.87
N GLN A 128 14.58 21.18 0.74
CA GLN A 128 15.04 22.11 1.77
C GLN A 128 14.04 23.26 1.99
N ALA A 129 13.46 23.81 0.92
CA ALA A 129 12.44 24.86 1.05
C ALA A 129 11.21 24.39 1.84
N TRP A 130 10.77 23.16 1.66
CA TRP A 130 9.69 22.59 2.49
C TRP A 130 10.09 22.42 3.95
N TYR A 131 11.33 22.00 4.20
CA TYR A 131 11.86 21.93 5.58
C TYR A 131 11.91 23.31 6.24
N ASP A 132 12.40 24.33 5.53
CA ASP A 132 12.47 25.70 6.03
C ASP A 132 11.06 26.27 6.34
N LEU A 133 10.03 25.82 5.66
CA LEU A 133 8.63 26.13 5.94
C LEU A 133 8.08 25.32 7.13
N GLY A 134 8.84 24.35 7.64
CA GLY A 134 8.52 23.55 8.83
C GLY A 134 7.91 22.17 8.52
N ALA A 135 8.18 21.60 7.36
CA ALA A 135 7.92 20.19 7.11
C ALA A 135 8.97 19.34 7.84
N SER A 136 8.55 18.25 8.50
CA SER A 136 9.46 17.28 9.11
C SER A 136 9.89 16.19 8.13
N ARG A 137 9.07 15.91 7.09
CA ARG A 137 9.31 14.86 6.12
C ARG A 137 8.84 15.27 4.73
N VAL A 138 9.55 14.85 3.70
CA VAL A 138 9.12 14.96 2.30
C VAL A 138 9.01 13.58 1.67
N VAL A 139 7.87 13.30 1.02
CA VAL A 139 7.70 12.12 0.17
C VAL A 139 8.20 12.48 -1.22
N LEU A 140 9.32 11.92 -1.61
CA LEU A 140 9.95 12.20 -2.89
C LEU A 140 9.05 11.78 -4.07
N ALA A 141 9.25 12.42 -5.22
CA ALA A 141 8.65 11.98 -6.47
C ALA A 141 9.13 10.54 -6.78
N ARG A 142 8.26 9.72 -7.39
CA ARG A 142 8.58 8.32 -7.75
C ARG A 142 9.55 8.21 -8.91
N GLU A 143 9.79 9.32 -9.59
CA GLU A 143 10.63 9.47 -10.76
C GLU A 143 12.10 9.75 -10.42
N VAL A 144 12.45 9.88 -9.13
CA VAL A 144 13.83 10.12 -8.66
C VAL A 144 14.62 8.82 -8.62
N SER A 145 15.86 8.89 -9.10
CA SER A 145 16.84 7.80 -9.02
C SER A 145 17.53 7.74 -7.65
N LEU A 146 18.20 6.62 -7.34
CA LEU A 146 19.00 6.48 -6.11
C LEU A 146 20.11 7.54 -6.02
N GLU A 147 20.74 7.91 -7.14
CA GLU A 147 21.78 8.94 -7.17
C GLU A 147 21.20 10.33 -6.81
N GLU A 148 20.03 10.65 -7.35
CA GLU A 148 19.35 11.89 -6.99
C GLU A 148 18.92 11.92 -5.54
N ILE A 149 18.46 10.78 -4.96
CA ILE A 149 18.14 10.69 -3.53
C ILE A 149 19.37 10.94 -2.66
N ARG A 150 20.52 10.34 -2.97
CA ARG A 150 21.80 10.62 -2.29
C ARG A 150 22.15 12.11 -2.34
N THR A 151 22.01 12.72 -3.52
CA THR A 151 22.24 14.16 -3.70
C THR A 151 21.30 15.01 -2.87
N ILE A 152 20.02 14.64 -2.79
CA ILE A 152 19.03 15.33 -1.93
C ILE A 152 19.46 15.19 -0.47
N ARG A 153 19.78 13.94 -0.02
CA ARG A 153 20.22 13.70 1.37
C ARG A 153 21.44 14.50 1.76
N GLU A 154 22.46 14.56 0.89
CA GLU A 154 23.71 15.29 1.15
C GLU A 154 23.53 16.80 1.26
N LYS A 155 22.54 17.36 0.53
CA LYS A 155 22.34 18.82 0.40
C LYS A 155 21.17 19.37 1.21
N THR A 156 20.48 18.53 1.99
CA THR A 156 19.38 18.95 2.85
C THR A 156 19.74 18.79 4.33
N SER A 157 18.96 19.43 5.21
CA SER A 157 19.11 19.23 6.65
C SER A 157 19.07 17.75 7.01
N PRO A 158 19.99 17.26 7.89
CA PRO A 158 19.91 15.89 8.38
C PRO A 158 18.66 15.60 9.20
N GLU A 159 17.98 16.63 9.70
CA GLU A 159 16.71 16.51 10.44
C GLU A 159 15.50 16.35 9.52
N LEU A 160 15.63 16.67 8.22
CA LEU A 160 14.57 16.42 7.24
C LEU A 160 14.51 14.94 6.91
N GLU A 161 13.40 14.28 7.18
CA GLU A 161 13.20 12.89 6.80
C GLU A 161 12.81 12.77 5.32
N LEU A 162 13.43 11.80 4.63
CA LEU A 162 13.16 11.46 3.24
C LEU A 162 12.34 10.17 3.18
N GLU A 163 11.14 10.24 2.58
CA GLU A 163 10.27 9.10 2.36
C GLU A 163 10.19 8.76 0.87
N THR A 164 10.29 7.48 0.53
CA THR A 164 10.09 7.00 -0.85
C THR A 164 9.07 5.87 -0.89
N PHE A 165 8.39 5.72 -2.05
CA PHE A 165 7.67 4.49 -2.31
C PHE A 165 8.64 3.37 -2.62
N GLY A 166 8.39 2.17 -2.09
CA GLY A 166 9.20 0.98 -2.36
C GLY A 166 8.38 -0.19 -2.89
N HIS A 167 7.03 -0.09 -2.85
CA HIS A 167 6.18 -1.17 -3.35
C HIS A 167 4.83 -0.66 -3.82
N GLY A 168 4.27 -1.32 -4.84
CA GLY A 168 2.91 -1.16 -5.31
C GLY A 168 2.76 -0.42 -6.62
N ALA A 169 1.54 0.00 -6.91
CA ALA A 169 1.15 0.52 -8.22
C ALA A 169 1.84 1.85 -8.57
N MET A 170 2.43 1.91 -9.76
CA MET A 170 2.99 3.14 -10.34
C MET A 170 1.94 3.93 -11.13
N CYS A 171 2.11 5.25 -11.20
CA CYS A 171 1.33 6.13 -12.07
C CYS A 171 2.09 6.37 -13.39
N VAL A 172 1.37 6.52 -14.49
CA VAL A 172 1.95 6.88 -15.80
C VAL A 172 2.42 8.34 -15.85
N SER A 173 1.83 9.20 -15.02
CA SER A 173 2.16 10.62 -14.91
C SER A 173 2.83 10.93 -13.59
N TYR A 174 3.58 12.02 -13.55
CA TYR A 174 4.02 12.60 -12.28
C TYR A 174 2.84 12.73 -11.31
N SER A 175 3.07 12.38 -10.07
CA SER A 175 2.05 12.41 -9.02
C SER A 175 1.44 13.81 -8.87
N GLY A 176 0.11 13.92 -8.88
CA GLY A 176 -0.59 15.19 -8.79
C GLY A 176 -0.60 16.04 -10.09
N ARG A 177 -0.14 15.52 -11.22
CA ARG A 177 -0.05 16.26 -12.50
C ARG A 177 -0.91 15.68 -13.63
N CYS A 178 -1.70 14.65 -13.36
CA CYS A 178 -2.49 13.96 -14.38
C CYS A 178 -3.87 14.58 -14.57
N LEU A 179 -4.23 14.91 -15.80
CA LEU A 179 -5.58 15.35 -16.21
C LEU A 179 -6.35 14.29 -17.02
N LEU A 180 -5.72 13.17 -17.38
CA LEU A 180 -6.28 12.18 -18.28
C LEU A 180 -7.64 11.63 -17.79
N SER A 181 -7.75 11.34 -16.49
CA SER A 181 -9.00 10.86 -15.90
C SER A 181 -10.12 11.90 -16.00
N ASN A 182 -9.80 13.18 -15.75
CA ASN A 182 -10.79 14.25 -15.87
C ASN A 182 -11.29 14.41 -17.31
N TYR A 183 -10.38 14.46 -18.28
CA TYR A 183 -10.75 14.60 -19.70
C TYR A 183 -11.57 13.43 -20.22
N MET A 184 -11.20 12.21 -19.86
CA MET A 184 -11.85 11.03 -20.43
C MET A 184 -13.13 10.59 -19.71
N THR A 185 -13.27 10.92 -18.42
CA THR A 185 -14.36 10.37 -17.60
C THR A 185 -15.07 11.40 -16.73
N GLY A 186 -14.64 12.66 -16.75
CA GLY A 186 -15.12 13.71 -15.84
C GLY A 186 -14.68 13.53 -14.37
N ARG A 187 -13.88 12.49 -14.07
CA ARG A 187 -13.42 12.16 -12.72
C ARG A 187 -12.03 12.72 -12.46
N ASP A 188 -11.92 13.63 -11.49
CA ASP A 188 -10.67 14.33 -11.20
C ASP A 188 -9.70 13.44 -10.40
N SER A 189 -8.60 13.05 -11.04
CA SER A 189 -7.54 12.25 -10.43
C SER A 189 -6.81 12.98 -9.30
N ASN A 190 -6.68 14.31 -9.39
CA ASN A 190 -6.00 15.12 -8.38
C ASN A 190 -6.87 15.42 -7.15
N ARG A 191 -8.11 14.96 -7.17
CA ARG A 191 -9.09 15.04 -6.08
C ARG A 191 -9.56 13.66 -5.60
N GLY A 192 -8.79 12.62 -5.87
CA GLY A 192 -9.04 11.26 -5.38
C GLY A 192 -9.96 10.40 -6.24
N ALA A 193 -10.54 10.94 -7.32
CA ALA A 193 -11.54 10.24 -8.14
C ALA A 193 -10.97 9.60 -9.42
N CYS A 194 -9.68 9.23 -9.45
CA CYS A 194 -9.03 8.68 -10.63
C CYS A 194 -9.72 7.40 -11.13
N ALA A 195 -10.20 7.42 -12.39
CA ALA A 195 -10.78 6.28 -13.07
C ALA A 195 -9.73 5.31 -13.66
N GLN A 196 -8.46 5.66 -13.59
CA GLN A 196 -7.33 4.90 -14.14
C GLN A 196 -7.43 4.67 -15.68
N PRO A 197 -7.82 5.65 -16.50
CA PRO A 197 -7.99 5.45 -17.93
C PRO A 197 -6.70 5.08 -18.65
N CYS A 198 -5.53 5.48 -18.12
CA CYS A 198 -4.23 5.06 -18.64
C CYS A 198 -4.00 3.53 -18.64
N ARG A 199 -4.88 2.77 -17.99
CA ARG A 199 -4.83 1.30 -17.89
C ARG A 199 -5.87 0.59 -18.76
N TYR A 200 -6.68 1.36 -19.51
CA TYR A 200 -7.62 0.80 -20.48
C TYR A 200 -6.91 0.44 -21.78
N GLN A 201 -7.43 -0.52 -22.49
CA GLN A 201 -6.98 -0.80 -23.85
C GLN A 201 -7.61 0.21 -24.81
N TYR A 202 -6.79 0.84 -25.62
CA TYR A 202 -7.21 1.80 -26.63
C TYR A 202 -6.72 1.40 -27.99
N THR A 203 -7.50 1.77 -29.00
CA THR A 203 -7.09 1.82 -30.39
C THR A 203 -7.31 3.23 -30.90
N LEU A 204 -6.39 3.76 -31.68
CA LEU A 204 -6.59 5.02 -32.39
C LEU A 204 -7.32 4.73 -33.70
N MET A 205 -8.31 5.57 -34.03
CA MET A 205 -8.98 5.59 -35.31
C MET A 205 -8.83 6.99 -35.88
N GLU A 206 -8.35 7.08 -37.12
CA GLU A 206 -8.29 8.35 -37.83
C GLU A 206 -9.67 8.65 -38.43
N GLU A 207 -10.19 9.87 -38.21
CA GLU A 207 -11.54 10.28 -38.68
C GLU A 207 -11.71 10.08 -40.19
N LYS A 208 -10.64 10.28 -40.98
CA LYS A 208 -10.63 10.11 -42.42
C LYS A 208 -10.53 8.66 -42.91
N ARG A 209 -10.27 7.72 -41.98
CA ARG A 209 -10.17 6.28 -42.23
C ARG A 209 -11.03 5.49 -41.24
N PRO A 210 -12.36 5.65 -41.30
CA PRO A 210 -13.26 4.98 -40.37
C PRO A 210 -13.19 3.45 -40.55
N GLY A 211 -13.07 2.73 -39.43
CA GLY A 211 -12.99 1.27 -39.43
C GLY A 211 -11.56 0.70 -39.44
N GLU A 212 -10.54 1.53 -39.62
CA GLU A 212 -9.14 1.12 -39.40
C GLU A 212 -8.73 1.46 -37.97
N PHE A 213 -8.31 0.43 -37.23
CA PHE A 213 -7.88 0.57 -35.83
C PHE A 213 -6.37 0.42 -35.71
N PHE A 214 -5.73 1.44 -35.18
CA PHE A 214 -4.29 1.44 -34.93
C PHE A 214 -4.06 1.13 -33.45
N PRO A 215 -3.43 0.00 -33.11
CA PRO A 215 -3.07 -0.30 -31.74
C PRO A 215 -2.08 0.76 -31.23
N VAL A 216 -2.21 1.09 -29.95
CA VAL A 216 -1.36 2.11 -29.30
C VAL A 216 -0.24 1.40 -28.57
N PHE A 217 1.01 1.68 -28.94
CA PHE A 217 2.24 1.10 -28.38
C PHE A 217 3.21 2.22 -27.99
N GLU A 218 4.25 1.94 -27.23
CA GLU A 218 5.39 2.84 -27.03
C GLU A 218 6.64 2.27 -27.72
N ASP A 219 7.36 3.17 -28.34
CA ASP A 219 8.71 2.94 -28.83
C ASP A 219 9.61 4.12 -28.46
N GLU A 220 10.88 4.09 -28.84
CA GLU A 220 11.86 5.16 -28.54
C GLU A 220 11.47 6.56 -29.08
N ARG A 221 10.34 6.70 -29.78
CA ARG A 221 9.90 7.91 -30.49
C ARG A 221 8.65 8.58 -29.94
N GLY A 222 7.90 7.95 -29.01
CA GLY A 222 6.69 8.55 -28.49
C GLY A 222 5.91 7.75 -27.44
N THR A 223 5.11 8.48 -26.65
CA THR A 223 4.32 7.90 -25.55
C THR A 223 2.95 7.46 -26.04
N TYR A 224 2.60 6.28 -25.75
CA TYR A 224 1.31 5.64 -25.96
C TYR A 224 0.63 5.44 -24.61
N ILE A 225 -0.70 5.37 -24.54
CA ILE A 225 -1.42 5.23 -23.27
C ILE A 225 -1.16 3.82 -22.71
N LEU A 226 -0.42 3.72 -21.59
CA LEU A 226 0.29 2.51 -21.24
C LEU A 226 0.14 2.07 -19.81
N ASN A 227 0.37 0.78 -19.63
CA ASN A 227 0.28 0.04 -18.41
C ASN A 227 1.62 0.01 -17.68
N SER A 228 1.82 0.92 -16.73
CA SER A 228 3.02 0.90 -15.88
C SER A 228 3.09 -0.37 -15.05
N ARG A 229 4.30 -0.92 -14.92
CA ARG A 229 4.60 -2.02 -14.01
C ARG A 229 4.40 -1.58 -12.56
N ASP A 230 4.12 -2.54 -11.68
CA ASP A 230 4.12 -2.26 -10.25
C ASP A 230 5.57 -2.16 -9.74
N MET A 231 5.81 -1.35 -8.72
CA MET A 231 7.12 -1.21 -8.09
C MET A 231 7.34 -2.31 -7.05
N CYS A 232 8.54 -2.87 -6.98
CA CYS A 232 8.99 -3.74 -5.91
C CYS A 232 10.49 -3.55 -5.65
N MET A 233 10.82 -3.08 -4.45
CA MET A 233 12.19 -2.80 -4.02
C MET A 233 12.68 -3.77 -2.93
N ILE A 234 12.01 -4.90 -2.74
CA ILE A 234 12.29 -5.83 -1.64
C ILE A 234 13.74 -6.38 -1.67
N ASP A 235 14.30 -6.56 -2.85
CA ASP A 235 15.69 -7.01 -3.04
C ASP A 235 16.74 -5.87 -2.88
N HIS A 236 16.28 -4.62 -2.74
CA HIS A 236 17.11 -3.43 -2.83
C HIS A 236 17.00 -2.50 -1.61
N LEU A 237 16.57 -3.04 -0.47
CA LEU A 237 16.34 -2.22 0.74
C LEU A 237 17.66 -1.63 1.28
N GLY A 238 18.76 -2.36 1.15
CA GLY A 238 20.09 -1.85 1.49
C GLY A 238 20.47 -0.61 0.68
N ASP A 239 20.19 -0.59 -0.63
CA ASP A 239 20.49 0.55 -1.50
C ASP A 239 19.70 1.80 -1.12
N LEU A 240 18.43 1.63 -0.67
CA LEU A 240 17.60 2.73 -0.17
C LEU A 240 18.13 3.29 1.17
N MET A 241 18.54 2.40 2.09
CA MET A 241 19.17 2.79 3.36
C MET A 241 20.49 3.52 3.12
N ASP A 242 21.33 3.04 2.21
CA ASP A 242 22.58 3.65 1.82
C ASP A 242 22.40 4.99 1.08
N ALA A 243 21.26 5.17 0.42
CA ALA A 243 20.89 6.44 -0.19
C ALA A 243 20.37 7.48 0.82
N GLY A 244 20.17 7.08 2.09
CA GLY A 244 19.72 7.97 3.17
C GLY A 244 18.21 8.16 3.20
N VAL A 245 17.44 7.16 2.79
CA VAL A 245 15.99 7.10 2.96
C VAL A 245 15.66 6.76 4.41
N ASP A 246 14.77 7.53 5.03
CA ASP A 246 14.33 7.34 6.42
C ASP A 246 13.05 6.50 6.51
N CYS A 247 12.18 6.57 5.49
CA CYS A 247 10.90 5.89 5.48
C CYS A 247 10.58 5.25 4.13
N LEU A 248 10.22 3.97 4.16
CA LEU A 248 9.74 3.20 3.00
C LEU A 248 8.23 3.08 3.01
N LYS A 249 7.58 3.57 1.97
CA LYS A 249 6.12 3.54 1.83
C LYS A 249 5.64 2.44 0.90
N ILE A 250 4.66 1.67 1.35
CA ILE A 250 3.93 0.70 0.54
C ILE A 250 2.66 1.36 -0.01
N GLU A 251 2.46 1.38 -1.34
CA GLU A 251 1.18 1.80 -1.94
C GLU A 251 0.20 0.63 -1.93
N GLY A 252 -1.02 0.86 -1.44
CA GLY A 252 -1.99 -0.22 -1.37
C GLY A 252 -3.32 0.10 -0.69
N ARG A 253 -3.66 1.36 -0.41
CA ARG A 253 -4.92 1.70 0.28
C ARG A 253 -6.19 1.19 -0.40
N ALA A 254 -6.17 0.99 -1.72
CA ALA A 254 -7.28 0.43 -2.49
C ALA A 254 -7.13 -1.08 -2.75
N LYS A 255 -6.15 -1.74 -2.13
CA LYS A 255 -5.93 -3.17 -2.19
C LYS A 255 -6.65 -3.88 -1.02
N SER A 256 -6.61 -5.21 -1.00
CA SER A 256 -7.19 -5.99 0.10
C SER A 256 -6.36 -5.94 1.39
N ALA A 257 -6.97 -6.28 2.52
CA ALA A 257 -6.27 -6.44 3.80
C ALA A 257 -5.17 -7.52 3.71
N TYR A 258 -5.40 -8.60 2.96
CA TYR A 258 -4.40 -9.62 2.66
C TYR A 258 -3.16 -9.04 1.97
N TYR A 259 -3.34 -8.19 0.95
CA TYR A 259 -2.23 -7.52 0.29
C TYR A 259 -1.39 -6.70 1.28
N ALA A 260 -2.04 -5.90 2.12
CA ALA A 260 -1.35 -5.08 3.10
C ALA A 260 -0.58 -5.94 4.12
N ALA A 261 -1.21 -7.03 4.60
CA ALA A 261 -0.58 -7.98 5.52
C ALA A 261 0.67 -8.61 4.93
N ILE A 262 0.54 -9.27 3.79
CA ILE A 262 1.64 -10.04 3.18
C ILE A 262 2.80 -9.13 2.77
N VAL A 263 2.50 -8.00 2.13
CA VAL A 263 3.56 -7.07 1.73
C VAL A 263 4.25 -6.44 2.95
N ALA A 264 3.49 -6.01 3.97
CA ALA A 264 4.09 -5.47 5.20
C ALA A 264 4.98 -6.51 5.89
N GLY A 265 4.48 -7.75 6.05
CA GLY A 265 5.24 -8.84 6.68
C GLY A 265 6.52 -9.17 5.92
N ALA A 266 6.44 -9.34 4.61
CA ALA A 266 7.61 -9.61 3.77
C ALA A 266 8.68 -8.50 3.89
N TYR A 267 8.26 -7.24 3.75
CA TYR A 267 9.18 -6.11 3.90
C TYR A 267 9.74 -5.99 5.31
N ARG A 268 8.95 -6.25 6.36
CA ARG A 268 9.43 -6.22 7.74
C ARG A 268 10.56 -7.22 7.97
N HIS A 269 10.37 -8.47 7.58
CA HIS A 269 11.39 -9.50 7.75
C HIS A 269 12.68 -9.19 6.96
N VAL A 270 12.54 -8.75 5.71
CA VAL A 270 13.71 -8.37 4.90
C VAL A 270 14.44 -7.16 5.48
N LEU A 271 13.70 -6.13 5.94
CA LEU A 271 14.28 -4.96 6.61
C LEU A 271 15.07 -5.34 7.88
N ASP A 272 14.51 -6.23 8.68
CA ASP A 272 15.17 -6.69 9.92
C ASP A 272 16.43 -7.51 9.63
N ASP A 273 16.45 -8.32 8.58
CA ASP A 273 17.61 -9.08 8.16
C ASP A 273 18.70 -8.15 7.60
N VAL A 274 18.33 -7.22 6.71
CA VAL A 274 19.27 -6.24 6.13
C VAL A 274 19.85 -5.35 7.22
N ALA A 275 19.03 -4.81 8.13
CA ALA A 275 19.48 -3.96 9.23
C ALA A 275 20.44 -4.69 10.18
N ALA A 276 20.23 -5.99 10.39
CA ALA A 276 21.09 -6.84 11.22
C ALA A 276 22.28 -7.42 10.46
N GLY A 277 22.44 -7.16 9.17
CA GLY A 277 23.49 -7.74 8.32
C GLY A 277 23.36 -9.26 8.16
N ARG A 278 22.14 -9.80 8.31
CA ARG A 278 21.88 -11.23 8.12
C ARG A 278 21.52 -11.53 6.65
N PRO A 279 21.77 -12.76 6.17
CA PRO A 279 21.23 -13.22 4.90
C PRO A 279 19.70 -13.15 4.90
N VAL A 280 19.12 -12.58 3.86
CA VAL A 280 17.66 -12.54 3.66
C VAL A 280 17.16 -13.93 3.28
N ASP A 281 16.11 -14.41 3.98
CA ASP A 281 15.43 -15.66 3.61
C ASP A 281 14.61 -15.44 2.32
N PRO A 282 14.88 -16.21 1.24
CA PRO A 282 14.17 -16.07 -0.03
C PRO A 282 12.65 -16.18 0.05
N VAL A 283 12.13 -16.87 1.07
CA VAL A 283 10.68 -17.03 1.26
C VAL A 283 9.96 -15.69 1.34
N TRP A 284 10.57 -14.68 1.97
CA TRP A 284 9.95 -13.36 2.12
C TRP A 284 9.91 -12.58 0.80
N ARG A 285 10.88 -12.83 -0.08
CA ARG A 285 10.85 -12.29 -1.43
C ARG A 285 9.70 -12.91 -2.24
N ASP A 286 9.51 -14.23 -2.10
CA ASP A 286 8.47 -14.95 -2.84
C ASP A 286 7.05 -14.53 -2.37
N GLU A 287 6.90 -14.11 -1.11
CA GLU A 287 5.63 -13.66 -0.55
C GLU A 287 4.99 -12.49 -1.32
N VAL A 288 5.79 -11.57 -1.85
CA VAL A 288 5.24 -10.44 -2.61
C VAL A 288 4.67 -10.84 -3.98
N GLU A 289 5.00 -12.04 -4.48
CA GLU A 289 4.40 -12.62 -5.68
C GLU A 289 3.05 -13.31 -5.38
N HIS A 290 2.74 -13.60 -4.10
CA HIS A 290 1.51 -14.27 -3.67
C HIS A 290 0.33 -13.30 -3.46
N VAL A 291 0.50 -12.03 -3.77
CA VAL A 291 -0.55 -11.01 -3.73
C VAL A 291 -0.99 -10.59 -5.15
N SER A 292 -2.07 -9.83 -5.26
CA SER A 292 -2.52 -9.30 -6.56
C SER A 292 -1.62 -8.16 -7.02
N HIS A 293 -0.80 -8.41 -8.02
CA HIS A 293 0.18 -7.45 -8.57
C HIS A 293 0.22 -7.48 -10.10
N ARG A 294 0.91 -6.52 -10.71
CA ARG A 294 1.39 -6.58 -12.09
C ARG A 294 2.86 -6.96 -12.09
N HIS A 295 3.40 -7.22 -13.29
CA HIS A 295 4.84 -7.43 -13.41
C HIS A 295 5.61 -6.33 -12.68
N TYR A 296 6.56 -6.74 -11.84
CA TYR A 296 7.35 -5.82 -11.04
C TYR A 296 8.48 -5.16 -11.82
N SER A 297 8.87 -3.99 -11.34
CA SER A 297 10.06 -3.24 -11.72
C SER A 297 10.60 -2.52 -10.50
N THR A 298 11.81 -2.01 -10.59
CA THR A 298 12.43 -1.16 -9.57
C THR A 298 12.02 0.32 -9.68
N GLY A 299 10.96 0.64 -10.45
CA GLY A 299 10.63 2.04 -10.72
C GLY A 299 11.78 2.76 -11.42
N PHE A 300 11.98 4.02 -11.08
CA PHE A 300 13.05 4.85 -11.64
C PHE A 300 14.37 4.78 -10.86
N PHE A 301 14.46 4.00 -9.79
CA PHE A 301 15.65 3.98 -8.94
C PHE A 301 16.94 3.64 -9.66
N TYR A 302 16.87 2.76 -10.67
CA TYR A 302 18.02 2.34 -11.50
C TYR A 302 17.89 2.77 -12.97
N GLY A 303 16.93 3.61 -13.31
CA GLY A 303 16.68 4.08 -14.67
C GLY A 303 15.23 3.96 -15.09
N GLN A 304 14.94 3.93 -16.39
CA GLN A 304 13.57 3.88 -16.90
C GLN A 304 12.93 2.52 -16.60
N PRO A 305 11.73 2.47 -15.95
CA PRO A 305 11.13 1.22 -15.48
C PRO A 305 10.57 0.33 -16.59
N GLY A 306 10.49 0.85 -17.81
CA GLY A 306 9.78 0.18 -18.90
C GLY A 306 8.27 0.05 -18.65
N GLN A 307 7.58 -0.49 -19.64
CA GLN A 307 6.13 -0.69 -19.60
C GLN A 307 5.82 -2.16 -19.87
N TYR A 308 4.61 -2.60 -19.52
CA TYR A 308 4.15 -3.94 -19.86
C TYR A 308 3.07 -3.86 -20.95
N TYR A 309 3.37 -4.40 -22.12
CA TYR A 309 2.59 -4.17 -23.34
C TYR A 309 1.53 -5.23 -23.64
N GLU A 310 1.65 -6.44 -23.06
CA GLU A 310 0.81 -7.56 -23.44
C GLU A 310 -0.62 -7.43 -22.94
N ASN A 311 -0.82 -6.99 -21.70
CA ASN A 311 -2.14 -6.79 -21.13
C ASN A 311 -2.09 -5.93 -19.85
N SER A 312 -3.29 -5.47 -19.40
CA SER A 312 -3.44 -4.70 -18.14
C SER A 312 -3.87 -5.55 -16.95
N ARG A 313 -3.84 -6.87 -17.09
CA ARG A 313 -4.37 -7.78 -16.07
C ARG A 313 -3.43 -7.84 -14.85
N TYR A 314 -4.02 -8.03 -13.69
CA TYR A 314 -3.29 -8.40 -12.49
C TYR A 314 -3.00 -9.90 -12.48
N ILE A 315 -1.80 -10.25 -12.08
CA ILE A 315 -1.42 -11.62 -11.70
C ILE A 315 -2.13 -11.91 -10.38
N ARG A 316 -2.82 -13.05 -10.29
CA ARG A 316 -3.61 -13.48 -9.13
C ARG A 316 -3.56 -14.98 -9.01
N ASP A 317 -2.38 -15.48 -8.77
CA ASP A 317 -2.10 -16.92 -8.75
C ASP A 317 -2.36 -17.55 -7.39
N TRP A 318 -2.72 -16.73 -6.40
CA TRP A 318 -3.04 -17.15 -5.05
C TRP A 318 -4.41 -16.64 -4.59
N GLN A 319 -5.10 -17.47 -3.81
CA GLN A 319 -6.41 -17.16 -3.26
C GLN A 319 -6.47 -17.45 -1.76
N ILE A 320 -7.01 -16.50 -0.98
CA ILE A 320 -7.27 -16.70 0.43
C ILE A 320 -8.49 -17.63 0.59
N CYS A 321 -8.36 -18.65 1.40
CA CYS A 321 -9.45 -19.58 1.75
C CYS A 321 -10.15 -19.15 3.04
N ALA A 322 -9.37 -18.85 4.09
CA ALA A 322 -9.90 -18.49 5.39
C ALA A 322 -8.92 -17.60 6.18
N VAL A 323 -9.43 -16.99 7.23
CA VAL A 323 -8.65 -16.24 8.23
C VAL A 323 -8.82 -16.92 9.57
N VAL A 324 -7.72 -17.11 10.30
CA VAL A 324 -7.72 -17.66 11.67
C VAL A 324 -8.17 -16.58 12.64
N ASN A 325 -9.30 -16.79 13.30
CA ASN A 325 -9.82 -15.91 14.35
C ASN A 325 -9.13 -16.17 15.70
N LYS A 326 -8.92 -17.45 16.01
CA LYS A 326 -8.28 -17.94 17.24
C LYS A 326 -7.65 -19.29 16.98
N CYS A 327 -6.54 -19.59 17.65
CA CYS A 327 -5.93 -20.91 17.65
C CYS A 327 -5.54 -21.30 19.09
N GLU A 328 -5.91 -22.49 19.48
CA GLU A 328 -5.55 -23.06 20.80
C GLU A 328 -4.12 -23.63 20.75
N SER A 329 -3.54 -23.86 21.92
CA SER A 329 -2.17 -24.38 22.05
C SER A 329 -1.98 -25.79 21.46
N ASP A 330 -3.05 -26.54 21.27
CA ASP A 330 -3.07 -27.88 20.67
C ASP A 330 -3.27 -27.84 19.15
N GLY A 331 -3.33 -26.64 18.55
CA GLY A 331 -3.53 -26.42 17.10
C GLY A 331 -5.00 -26.41 16.64
N LEU A 332 -5.98 -26.54 17.56
CA LEU A 332 -7.38 -26.37 17.16
C LEU A 332 -7.68 -24.90 16.90
N ALA A 333 -7.95 -24.55 15.64
CA ALA A 333 -8.20 -23.18 15.20
C ALA A 333 -9.68 -22.96 14.87
N ALA A 334 -10.22 -21.79 15.24
CA ALA A 334 -11.48 -21.25 14.76
C ALA A 334 -11.17 -20.28 13.61
N LEU A 335 -11.81 -20.48 12.47
CA LEU A 335 -11.55 -19.74 11.22
C LEU A 335 -12.84 -19.14 10.65
N SER A 336 -12.67 -18.06 9.86
CA SER A 336 -13.73 -17.47 9.05
C SER A 336 -13.44 -17.70 7.56
N LEU A 337 -14.42 -18.29 6.86
CA LEU A 337 -14.32 -18.57 5.42
C LEU A 337 -14.23 -17.26 4.60
N ARG A 338 -13.33 -17.27 3.60
CA ARG A 338 -13.23 -16.21 2.58
C ARG A 338 -13.57 -16.74 1.19
N ASN A 339 -13.03 -17.89 0.83
CA ASN A 339 -13.28 -18.54 -0.46
C ASN A 339 -13.38 -20.05 -0.27
N LYS A 340 -13.92 -20.74 -1.27
CA LYS A 340 -14.15 -22.19 -1.24
C LYS A 340 -12.85 -22.99 -1.15
N PHE A 341 -12.85 -23.97 -0.27
CA PHE A 341 -11.86 -25.03 -0.18
C PHE A 341 -12.49 -26.21 0.59
N ARG A 342 -11.88 -27.37 0.56
CA ARG A 342 -12.43 -28.59 1.14
C ARG A 342 -11.38 -29.46 1.80
N ALA A 343 -11.80 -30.42 2.57
CA ALA A 343 -10.93 -31.45 3.13
C ALA A 343 -10.17 -32.19 1.99
N GLY A 344 -8.87 -32.39 2.20
CA GLY A 344 -7.96 -32.97 1.21
C GLY A 344 -7.25 -31.97 0.30
N ASP A 345 -7.67 -30.72 0.24
CA ASP A 345 -6.96 -29.70 -0.53
C ASP A 345 -5.58 -29.39 0.08
N ARG A 346 -4.61 -29.06 -0.76
CA ARG A 346 -3.32 -28.51 -0.32
C ARG A 346 -3.45 -27.00 -0.11
N VAL A 347 -3.08 -26.56 1.06
CA VAL A 347 -3.11 -25.14 1.44
C VAL A 347 -1.80 -24.74 2.10
N GLU A 348 -1.57 -23.45 2.16
CA GLU A 348 -0.48 -22.84 2.88
C GLU A 348 -1.02 -21.92 3.98
N ILE A 349 -0.35 -21.93 5.13
CA ILE A 349 -0.64 -21.04 6.27
C ILE A 349 0.44 -19.99 6.33
N VAL A 350 0.03 -18.72 6.41
CA VAL A 350 0.92 -17.56 6.58
C VAL A 350 0.32 -16.64 7.65
N GLY A 351 1.14 -16.07 8.51
CA GLY A 351 0.64 -15.25 9.61
C GLY A 351 1.63 -14.19 10.09
N PRO A 352 1.20 -13.36 11.05
CA PRO A 352 2.08 -12.42 11.69
C PRO A 352 3.31 -13.15 12.26
N ASP A 353 4.50 -12.71 11.87
CA ASP A 353 5.78 -13.27 12.35
C ASP A 353 5.91 -14.80 12.20
N LEU A 354 5.19 -15.36 11.23
CA LEU A 354 5.13 -16.79 10.96
C LEU A 354 5.61 -17.11 9.55
N LYS A 355 6.71 -17.87 9.44
CA LYS A 355 7.18 -18.37 8.15
C LYS A 355 6.10 -19.28 7.52
N PRO A 356 5.75 -19.07 6.23
CA PRO A 356 4.75 -19.88 5.55
C PRO A 356 5.04 -21.38 5.60
N PHE A 357 4.01 -22.20 5.75
CA PHE A 357 4.12 -23.65 5.70
C PHE A 357 2.91 -24.32 5.03
N GLU A 358 3.16 -25.40 4.32
CA GLU A 358 2.12 -26.18 3.63
C GLU A 358 1.46 -27.20 4.57
N MET A 359 0.17 -27.47 4.31
CA MET A 359 -0.55 -28.59 4.88
C MET A 359 -1.63 -29.14 3.96
N THR A 360 -2.09 -30.35 4.22
CA THR A 360 -3.34 -30.88 3.65
C THR A 360 -4.47 -30.58 4.60
N VAL A 361 -5.57 -30.03 4.09
CA VAL A 361 -6.76 -29.68 4.89
C VAL A 361 -7.37 -30.96 5.50
N PRO A 362 -7.43 -31.07 6.84
CA PRO A 362 -8.09 -32.21 7.50
C PRO A 362 -9.61 -32.10 7.35
N LEU A 363 -10.33 -33.12 7.82
CA LEU A 363 -11.77 -32.99 8.05
C LEU A 363 -12.01 -31.89 9.08
N MET A 364 -12.82 -30.93 8.71
CA MET A 364 -13.18 -29.77 9.52
C MET A 364 -14.40 -30.06 10.38
N GLU A 365 -14.75 -29.15 11.25
CA GLU A 365 -15.97 -29.20 12.07
C GLU A 365 -16.71 -27.85 11.97
N ASP A 366 -18.04 -27.89 12.03
CA ASP A 366 -18.82 -26.67 12.27
C ASP A 366 -18.64 -26.21 13.74
N MET A 367 -19.21 -25.07 14.11
CA MET A 367 -19.08 -24.55 15.48
C MET A 367 -19.74 -25.44 16.53
N ASP A 368 -20.68 -26.32 16.14
CA ASP A 368 -21.35 -27.31 17.00
C ASP A 368 -20.56 -28.65 17.13
N GLY A 369 -19.42 -28.76 16.39
CA GLY A 369 -18.58 -29.99 16.41
C GLY A 369 -19.04 -31.08 15.43
N ARG A 370 -19.92 -30.77 14.46
CA ARG A 370 -20.32 -31.71 13.43
C ARG A 370 -19.29 -31.72 12.29
N PRO A 371 -18.99 -32.90 11.71
CA PRO A 371 -18.06 -33.01 10.61
C PRO A 371 -18.45 -32.13 9.42
N LEU A 372 -17.47 -31.43 8.84
CA LEU A 372 -17.65 -30.50 7.74
C LEU A 372 -16.56 -30.74 6.68
N GLU A 373 -16.97 -31.24 5.51
CA GLU A 373 -16.02 -31.44 4.40
C GLU A 373 -15.68 -30.15 3.66
N GLU A 374 -16.67 -29.24 3.52
CA GLU A 374 -16.56 -27.98 2.79
C GLU A 374 -17.39 -26.89 3.47
N PRO A 375 -16.81 -25.80 3.98
CA PRO A 375 -17.57 -24.63 4.43
C PRO A 375 -18.15 -23.90 3.21
N LYS A 376 -19.45 -23.52 3.24
CA LYS A 376 -20.19 -23.10 2.04
C LYS A 376 -20.60 -21.62 2.01
N THR A 377 -20.76 -21.01 3.18
CA THR A 377 -21.29 -19.66 3.27
C THR A 377 -20.17 -18.65 3.51
N PRO A 378 -20.08 -17.53 2.77
CA PRO A 378 -19.10 -16.48 3.04
C PRO A 378 -19.12 -16.06 4.52
N GLN A 379 -17.94 -15.89 5.11
CA GLN A 379 -17.72 -15.59 6.53
C GLN A 379 -18.23 -16.65 7.51
N MET A 380 -18.61 -17.85 7.03
CA MET A 380 -18.95 -18.98 7.91
C MET A 380 -17.79 -19.24 8.87
N GLU A 381 -18.11 -19.36 10.15
CA GLU A 381 -17.14 -19.82 11.15
C GLU A 381 -17.13 -21.33 11.22
N PHE A 382 -15.94 -21.90 11.34
CA PHE A 382 -15.71 -23.35 11.43
C PHE A 382 -14.42 -23.62 12.20
N LYS A 383 -14.19 -24.86 12.57
CA LYS A 383 -12.98 -25.31 13.25
C LYS A 383 -12.15 -26.22 12.35
N MET A 384 -10.84 -26.07 12.43
CA MET A 384 -9.86 -26.90 11.73
C MET A 384 -8.64 -27.13 12.61
N ARG A 385 -8.11 -28.34 12.63
CA ARG A 385 -6.88 -28.66 13.35
C ARG A 385 -5.68 -28.36 12.45
N LEU A 386 -4.83 -27.46 12.93
CA LEU A 386 -3.56 -27.11 12.32
C LEU A 386 -2.43 -27.98 12.90
N PRO A 387 -1.33 -28.21 12.16
CA PRO A 387 -0.21 -29.03 12.64
C PRO A 387 0.58 -28.37 13.79
N GLN A 388 0.44 -27.05 13.94
CA GLN A 388 1.02 -26.24 15.01
C GLN A 388 0.12 -25.05 15.31
N PRO A 389 0.20 -24.48 16.52
CA PRO A 389 -0.46 -23.21 16.83
C PRO A 389 0.03 -22.08 15.91
N VAL A 390 -0.90 -21.22 15.51
CA VAL A 390 -0.62 -20.03 14.69
C VAL A 390 -1.24 -18.79 15.33
N PRO A 391 -0.68 -17.61 15.10
CA PRO A 391 -1.25 -16.36 15.60
C PRO A 391 -2.66 -16.12 15.02
N PRO A 392 -3.56 -15.44 15.74
CA PRO A 392 -4.76 -14.86 15.17
C PRO A 392 -4.41 -13.99 13.96
N TRP A 393 -5.33 -13.88 12.99
CA TRP A 393 -5.15 -13.16 11.74
C TRP A 393 -4.15 -13.80 10.76
N SER A 394 -3.73 -15.03 11.00
CA SER A 394 -3.08 -15.86 9.97
C SER A 394 -4.08 -16.20 8.87
N PHE A 395 -3.56 -16.35 7.65
CA PHE A 395 -4.34 -16.71 6.47
C PHE A 395 -4.11 -18.18 6.09
N VAL A 396 -5.19 -18.82 5.66
CA VAL A 396 -5.16 -20.07 4.89
C VAL A 396 -5.30 -19.66 3.43
N ARG A 397 -4.38 -20.07 2.56
CA ARG A 397 -4.38 -19.74 1.14
C ARG A 397 -4.00 -20.94 0.28
N HIS A 398 -4.31 -20.89 -1.00
CA HIS A 398 -3.82 -21.86 -1.98
C HIS A 398 -3.47 -21.19 -3.31
N ALA A 399 -2.61 -21.86 -4.07
CA ALA A 399 -2.36 -21.49 -5.46
C ALA A 399 -3.60 -21.78 -6.32
N VAL A 400 -3.93 -20.85 -7.24
CA VAL A 400 -5.05 -21.00 -8.17
C VAL A 400 -4.56 -21.70 -9.43
N ASP A 401 -5.18 -22.82 -9.79
CA ASP A 401 -4.93 -23.47 -11.07
C ASP A 401 -5.53 -22.64 -12.22
N LEU A 402 -4.68 -21.97 -12.98
CA LEU A 402 -5.06 -21.17 -14.13
C LEU A 402 -5.09 -21.96 -15.43
N SER A 403 -4.77 -23.27 -15.43
CA SER A 403 -4.68 -24.10 -16.63
C SER A 403 -6.04 -24.37 -17.31
N GLY A 404 -7.15 -23.93 -16.71
CA GLY A 404 -8.52 -24.15 -17.20
C GLY A 404 -9.25 -22.90 -17.70
N LYS A 405 -8.56 -21.74 -17.91
CA LYS A 405 -9.20 -20.50 -18.39
C LYS A 405 -8.64 -20.01 -19.69
#